data_e7f59c58d5421d8885660448ea0b1186
#
_entry.id   e7f59c58d5421d8885660448ea0b1186
#
_cell.length_a   1.000
_cell.length_b   1.000
_cell.length_c   1.000
_cell.angle_alpha   90.00
_cell.angle_beta   90.00
_cell.angle_gamma   90.00
#
_symmetry.space_group_name_H-M   'P 1'
#
loop_
_entity.id
_entity.type
_entity.pdbx_description
1 polymer ?
#
loop_
_entity_poly.entity_id
_entity_poly.type
_entity_poly.pdbx_seq_one_letter_code
_entity_poly.pdbx_strand_id
1 'polypeptide(L)'
;MAYFPMYIDLEGKKVIVVGGGKAALRKINSLLYFGAKIAVIAPKVCDDIKAIKGINVHESNVALDILQNADIVVAATRRPEINAKIGTYCNDRGIMVNVADNKELSSFLFPGVIVRGDLVVGVTTGGNSQAVSKQIRNMIDRMLPEEYEALTRKMGAYTELANVNIKSTAL
;
A
#
# COMPACT_ATOMS: atom_id res chain seq x y z
N MET A 1 19.82 -5.93 -5.88
CA MET A 1 18.95 -7.10 -6.04
C MET A 1 17.57 -6.68 -6.54
N ALA A 2 16.88 -7.52 -7.31
CA ALA A 2 15.49 -7.30 -7.69
C ALA A 2 14.56 -7.65 -6.52
N TYR A 3 13.47 -6.90 -6.37
CA TYR A 3 12.42 -7.23 -5.40
C TYR A 3 11.48 -8.27 -5.99
N PHE A 4 11.07 -9.24 -5.18
CA PHE A 4 10.04 -10.20 -5.56
C PHE A 4 8.66 -9.52 -5.51
N PRO A 5 7.88 -9.55 -6.61
CA PRO A 5 6.53 -8.99 -6.60
C PRO A 5 5.59 -9.90 -5.80
N MET A 6 4.89 -9.32 -4.84
CA MET A 6 3.91 -10.01 -4.02
C MET A 6 2.70 -9.12 -3.81
N TYR A 7 1.51 -9.69 -3.92
CA TYR A 7 0.25 -9.02 -3.62
C TYR A 7 -0.19 -9.39 -2.21
N ILE A 8 -0.60 -8.39 -1.44
CA ILE A 8 -1.02 -8.54 -0.05
C ILE A 8 -2.46 -8.08 0.06
N ASP A 9 -3.30 -8.88 0.68
CA ASP A 9 -4.64 -8.47 1.07
C ASP A 9 -4.54 -7.47 2.22
N LEU A 10 -5.01 -6.24 1.96
CA LEU A 10 -5.01 -5.14 2.91
C LEU A 10 -6.37 -4.92 3.59
N GLU A 11 -7.40 -5.69 3.20
CA GLU A 11 -8.73 -5.52 3.79
C GLU A 11 -8.68 -5.68 5.31
N GLY A 12 -9.08 -4.63 6.01
CA GLY A 12 -9.09 -4.58 7.47
C GLY A 12 -7.73 -4.54 8.17
N LYS A 13 -6.60 -4.59 7.44
CA LYS A 13 -5.26 -4.49 8.02
C LYS A 13 -5.01 -3.14 8.68
N LYS A 14 -4.39 -3.16 9.84
CA LYS A 14 -4.05 -1.96 10.61
C LYS A 14 -2.76 -1.35 10.07
N VAL A 15 -2.87 -0.16 9.49
CA VAL A 15 -1.73 0.58 8.96
C VAL A 15 -1.50 1.85 9.77
N ILE A 16 -0.31 2.02 10.31
CA ILE A 16 0.10 3.27 10.96
C ILE A 16 0.99 4.06 10.01
N VAL A 17 0.54 5.26 9.68
CA VAL A 17 1.31 6.22 8.87
C VAL A 17 1.87 7.30 9.79
N VAL A 18 3.18 7.33 9.91
CA VAL A 18 3.89 8.37 10.68
C VAL A 18 4.34 9.47 9.75
N GLY A 19 3.64 10.60 9.82
CA GLY A 19 3.83 11.76 8.95
C GLY A 19 2.52 12.35 8.48
N GLY A 20 2.44 13.68 8.37
CA GLY A 20 1.21 14.41 8.03
C GLY A 20 1.30 15.27 6.77
N GLY A 21 2.28 15.02 5.89
CA GLY A 21 2.51 15.82 4.69
C GLY A 21 2.14 15.10 3.38
N LYS A 22 2.49 15.74 2.24
CA LYS A 22 2.18 15.22 0.89
C LYS A 22 2.70 13.81 0.61
N ALA A 23 3.84 13.42 1.20
CA ALA A 23 4.37 12.06 1.04
C ALA A 23 3.48 11.02 1.73
N ALA A 24 3.03 11.31 2.95
CA ALA A 24 2.08 10.50 3.69
C ALA A 24 0.74 10.41 2.95
N LEU A 25 0.17 11.54 2.50
CA LEU A 25 -1.09 11.60 1.77
C LEU A 25 -1.13 10.65 0.56
N ARG A 26 -0.06 10.66 -0.27
CA ARG A 26 0.01 9.76 -1.44
C ARG A 26 -0.07 8.29 -1.05
N LYS A 27 0.60 7.89 0.04
CA LYS A 27 0.59 6.51 0.52
C LYS A 27 -0.74 6.14 1.17
N ILE A 28 -1.34 7.06 1.93
CA ILE A 28 -2.68 6.90 2.50
C ILE A 28 -3.70 6.62 1.40
N ASN A 29 -3.74 7.44 0.35
CA ASN A 29 -4.67 7.26 -0.76
C ASN A 29 -4.51 5.90 -1.46
N SER A 30 -3.25 5.44 -1.64
CA SER A 30 -3.00 4.11 -2.20
C SER A 30 -3.51 2.99 -1.29
N LEU A 31 -3.29 3.09 0.02
CA LEU A 31 -3.69 2.06 0.98
C LEU A 31 -5.21 1.99 1.18
N LEU A 32 -5.88 3.14 1.20
CA LEU A 32 -7.34 3.22 1.37
C LEU A 32 -8.09 2.51 0.25
N TYR A 33 -7.57 2.59 -0.97
CA TYR A 33 -8.17 1.91 -2.12
C TYR A 33 -8.32 0.40 -1.90
N PHE A 34 -7.42 -0.19 -1.11
CA PHE A 34 -7.36 -1.62 -0.81
C PHE A 34 -7.94 -1.98 0.58
N GLY A 35 -8.77 -1.13 1.17
CA GLY A 35 -9.52 -1.46 2.40
C GLY A 35 -8.72 -1.41 3.71
N ALA A 36 -7.51 -0.81 3.70
CA ALA A 36 -6.70 -0.70 4.92
C ALA A 36 -7.35 0.23 5.97
N LYS A 37 -7.26 -0.16 7.25
CA LYS A 37 -7.62 0.68 8.41
C LYS A 37 -6.44 1.55 8.80
N ILE A 38 -6.53 2.85 8.53
CA ILE A 38 -5.39 3.76 8.65
C ILE A 38 -5.49 4.62 9.90
N ALA A 39 -4.39 4.66 10.67
CA ALA A 39 -4.13 5.67 11.69
C ALA A 39 -2.94 6.53 11.25
N VAL A 40 -3.09 7.86 11.33
CA VAL A 40 -2.05 8.84 11.00
C VAL A 40 -1.55 9.48 12.29
N ILE A 41 -0.23 9.48 12.49
CA ILE A 41 0.41 10.09 13.66
C ILE A 41 1.44 11.11 13.19
N ALA A 42 1.24 12.37 13.52
CA ALA A 42 2.19 13.44 13.24
C ALA A 42 1.91 14.67 14.10
N PRO A 43 2.93 15.47 14.48
CA PRO A 43 2.72 16.71 15.22
C PRO A 43 1.88 17.75 14.47
N LYS A 44 1.89 17.67 13.13
CA LYS A 44 1.06 18.50 12.25
C LYS A 44 0.61 17.67 11.04
N VAL A 45 -0.69 17.67 10.79
CA VAL A 45 -1.32 16.96 9.68
C VAL A 45 -1.94 17.97 8.72
N CYS A 46 -1.71 17.81 7.41
CA CYS A 46 -2.30 18.71 6.41
C CYS A 46 -3.81 18.48 6.29
N ASP A 47 -4.51 19.53 5.84
CA ASP A 47 -5.97 19.53 5.76
C ASP A 47 -6.50 18.47 4.79
N ASP A 48 -5.77 18.18 3.72
CA ASP A 48 -6.13 17.11 2.77
C ASP A 48 -6.23 15.74 3.45
N ILE A 49 -5.34 15.44 4.41
CA ILE A 49 -5.41 14.18 5.19
C ILE A 49 -6.56 14.25 6.19
N LYS A 50 -6.74 15.38 6.87
CA LYS A 50 -7.84 15.56 7.85
C LYS A 50 -9.21 15.44 7.20
N ALA A 51 -9.35 15.80 5.93
CA ALA A 51 -10.59 15.70 5.17
C ALA A 51 -10.96 14.26 4.77
N ILE A 52 -10.02 13.32 4.85
CA ILE A 52 -10.28 11.92 4.51
C ILE A 52 -11.17 11.28 5.57
N LYS A 53 -12.33 10.77 5.15
CA LYS A 53 -13.22 10.03 6.04
C LYS A 53 -12.72 8.61 6.28
N GLY A 54 -12.98 8.07 7.48
CA GLY A 54 -12.68 6.68 7.81
C GLY A 54 -11.24 6.41 8.24
N ILE A 55 -10.41 7.44 8.43
CA ILE A 55 -9.08 7.31 9.04
C ILE A 55 -9.04 7.94 10.44
N ASN A 56 -8.14 7.46 11.28
CA ASN A 56 -7.89 8.03 12.61
C ASN A 56 -6.70 8.97 12.53
N VAL A 57 -6.85 10.22 12.95
CA VAL A 57 -5.78 11.23 12.93
C VAL A 57 -5.40 11.60 14.36
N HIS A 58 -4.12 11.46 14.70
CA HIS A 58 -3.54 11.83 15.99
C HIS A 58 -2.46 12.89 15.79
N GLU A 59 -2.72 14.14 16.18
CA GLU A 59 -1.74 15.23 16.10
C GLU A 59 -0.82 15.19 17.33
N SER A 60 0.14 14.27 17.31
CA SER A 60 1.12 14.05 18.36
C SER A 60 2.45 13.55 17.81
N ASN A 61 3.51 13.56 18.64
CA ASN A 61 4.71 12.81 18.32
C ASN A 61 4.44 11.31 18.42
N VAL A 62 5.08 10.53 17.56
CA VAL A 62 4.97 9.08 17.61
C VAL A 62 5.74 8.53 18.80
N ALA A 63 5.09 7.67 19.59
CA ALA A 63 5.74 6.77 20.52
C ALA A 63 5.97 5.43 19.80
N LEU A 64 7.20 4.89 19.85
CA LEU A 64 7.55 3.72 19.03
C LEU A 64 6.78 2.47 19.43
N ASP A 65 6.42 2.33 20.69
CA ASP A 65 5.67 1.19 21.22
C ASP A 65 4.27 1.03 20.61
N ILE A 66 3.64 2.13 20.19
CA ILE A 66 2.32 2.06 19.53
C ILE A 66 2.41 1.31 18.19
N LEU A 67 3.58 1.30 17.54
CA LEU A 67 3.79 0.68 16.23
C LEU A 67 3.67 -0.85 16.27
N GLN A 68 3.85 -1.48 17.43
CA GLN A 68 3.70 -2.93 17.59
C GLN A 68 2.26 -3.43 17.35
N ASN A 69 1.28 -2.52 17.37
CA ASN A 69 -0.12 -2.83 17.11
C ASN A 69 -0.51 -2.77 15.62
N ALA A 70 0.46 -2.46 14.75
CA ALA A 70 0.25 -2.34 13.31
C ALA A 70 0.66 -3.62 12.56
N ASP A 71 -0.09 -3.96 11.52
CA ASP A 71 0.33 -4.94 10.52
C ASP A 71 1.39 -4.32 9.58
N ILE A 72 1.22 -3.04 9.26
CA ILE A 72 2.11 -2.29 8.36
C ILE A 72 2.37 -0.89 8.93
N VAL A 73 3.61 -0.43 8.82
CA VAL A 73 4.02 0.91 9.20
C VAL A 73 4.57 1.67 7.99
N VAL A 74 4.21 2.94 7.88
CA VAL A 74 4.76 3.86 6.86
C VAL A 74 5.42 5.03 7.56
N ALA A 75 6.75 5.12 7.48
CA ALA A 75 7.52 6.25 7.97
C ALA A 75 7.68 7.28 6.84
N ALA A 76 6.95 8.39 6.92
CA ALA A 76 6.90 9.44 5.91
C ALA A 76 6.96 10.85 6.52
N THR A 77 7.82 11.03 7.53
CA THR A 77 8.08 12.33 8.14
C THR A 77 9.08 13.13 7.30
N ARG A 78 9.26 14.41 7.65
CA ARG A 78 10.33 15.27 7.08
C ARG A 78 11.68 15.09 7.81
N ARG A 79 11.74 14.20 8.78
CA ARG A 79 12.90 14.01 9.66
C ARG A 79 13.49 12.63 9.43
N PRO A 80 14.58 12.53 8.61
CA PRO A 80 15.20 11.24 8.27
C PRO A 80 15.59 10.40 9.49
N GLU A 81 16.04 11.07 10.57
CA GLU A 81 16.41 10.41 11.80
C GLU A 81 15.24 9.74 12.53
N ILE A 82 14.01 10.31 12.42
CA ILE A 82 12.79 9.69 12.94
C ILE A 82 12.38 8.51 12.05
N ASN A 83 12.41 8.72 10.74
CA ASN A 83 12.09 7.66 9.78
C ASN A 83 13.02 6.45 9.97
N ALA A 84 14.33 6.69 10.16
CA ALA A 84 15.30 5.63 10.41
C ALA A 84 15.02 4.88 11.73
N LYS A 85 14.72 5.60 12.82
CA LYS A 85 14.35 4.97 14.10
C LYS A 85 13.11 4.08 13.96
N ILE A 86 12.08 4.54 13.23
CA ILE A 86 10.87 3.75 12.96
C ILE A 86 11.22 2.51 12.14
N GLY A 87 12.01 2.66 11.07
CA GLY A 87 12.44 1.55 10.23
C GLY A 87 13.17 0.46 11.02
N THR A 88 14.18 0.84 11.81
CA THR A 88 14.92 -0.08 12.68
C THR A 88 14.00 -0.76 13.68
N TYR A 89 13.17 0.01 14.38
CA TYR A 89 12.23 -0.52 15.37
C TYR A 89 11.29 -1.60 14.78
N CYS A 90 10.75 -1.34 13.58
CA CYS A 90 9.86 -2.26 12.90
C CYS A 90 10.59 -3.52 12.41
N ASN A 91 11.77 -3.35 11.79
CA ASN A 91 12.56 -4.48 11.31
C ASN A 91 12.98 -5.42 12.44
N ASP A 92 13.40 -4.90 13.59
CA ASP A 92 13.77 -5.69 14.78
C ASP A 92 12.60 -6.53 15.32
N ARG A 93 11.36 -6.17 14.98
CA ARG A 93 10.11 -6.84 15.44
C ARG A 93 9.36 -7.58 14.36
N GLY A 94 9.90 -7.64 13.14
CA GLY A 94 9.25 -8.28 12.00
C GLY A 94 7.98 -7.56 11.52
N ILE A 95 7.80 -6.27 11.86
CA ILE A 95 6.68 -5.45 11.40
C ILE A 95 7.00 -4.96 9.99
N MET A 96 6.07 -5.15 9.05
CA MET A 96 6.25 -4.65 7.69
C MET A 96 6.36 -3.12 7.68
N VAL A 97 7.46 -2.58 7.13
CA VAL A 97 7.70 -1.14 7.13
C VAL A 97 8.14 -0.61 5.77
N ASN A 98 7.59 0.55 5.41
CA ASN A 98 8.11 1.36 4.31
C ASN A 98 8.64 2.69 4.85
N VAL A 99 9.91 2.95 4.63
CA VAL A 99 10.58 4.20 4.99
C VAL A 99 10.72 5.05 3.74
N ALA A 100 10.02 6.18 3.67
CA ALA A 100 9.82 6.94 2.44
C ALA A 100 11.10 7.48 1.79
N ASP A 101 12.12 7.75 2.58
CA ASP A 101 13.42 8.31 2.20
C ASP A 101 14.59 7.32 2.33
N ASN A 102 14.29 6.07 2.73
CA ASN A 102 15.33 5.04 2.91
C ASN A 102 14.83 3.64 2.53
N LYS A 103 15.25 3.16 1.35
CA LYS A 103 14.89 1.83 0.88
C LYS A 103 15.56 0.70 1.65
N GLU A 104 16.74 0.91 2.20
CA GLU A 104 17.51 -0.12 2.92
C GLU A 104 16.84 -0.48 4.27
N LEU A 105 16.10 0.45 4.84
CA LEU A 105 15.30 0.23 6.04
C LEU A 105 13.85 -0.17 5.74
N SER A 106 13.48 -0.26 4.46
CA SER A 106 12.15 -0.67 4.03
C SER A 106 12.09 -2.17 3.80
N SER A 107 11.15 -2.88 4.41
CA SER A 107 10.88 -4.30 4.14
C SER A 107 10.07 -4.51 2.86
N PHE A 108 9.39 -3.49 2.37
CA PHE A 108 8.64 -3.48 1.10
C PHE A 108 8.66 -2.11 0.43
N LEU A 109 8.36 -2.07 -0.86
CA LEU A 109 8.26 -0.84 -1.64
C LEU A 109 6.83 -0.63 -2.13
N PHE A 110 6.40 0.63 -2.19
CA PHE A 110 5.16 1.00 -2.89
C PHE A 110 5.40 1.03 -4.40
N PRO A 111 4.74 0.19 -5.20
CA PRO A 111 4.79 0.28 -6.65
C PRO A 111 3.94 1.44 -7.17
N GLY A 112 4.13 1.81 -8.42
CA GLY A 112 3.11 2.50 -9.19
C GLY A 112 1.99 1.50 -9.53
N VAL A 113 0.76 1.78 -9.14
CA VAL A 113 -0.36 0.83 -9.26
C VAL A 113 -1.32 1.26 -10.37
N ILE A 114 -1.83 0.28 -11.12
CA ILE A 114 -2.98 0.40 -12.03
C ILE A 114 -4.02 -0.58 -11.53
N VAL A 115 -5.29 -0.16 -11.47
CA VAL A 115 -6.39 -1.00 -11.02
C VAL A 115 -7.53 -0.93 -12.04
N ARG A 116 -8.09 -2.09 -12.37
CA ARG A 116 -9.29 -2.28 -13.19
C ARG A 116 -10.13 -3.38 -12.55
N GLY A 117 -10.97 -3.02 -11.56
CA GLY A 117 -11.64 -4.01 -10.72
C GLY A 117 -10.64 -4.90 -10.01
N ASP A 118 -10.72 -6.23 -10.20
CA ASP A 118 -9.82 -7.20 -9.58
C ASP A 118 -8.46 -7.31 -10.28
N LEU A 119 -8.31 -6.71 -11.47
CA LEU A 119 -7.01 -6.65 -12.15
C LEU A 119 -6.15 -5.57 -11.51
N VAL A 120 -5.03 -5.97 -10.93
CA VAL A 120 -4.04 -5.07 -10.34
C VAL A 120 -2.68 -5.27 -11.00
N VAL A 121 -2.07 -4.17 -11.44
CA VAL A 121 -0.70 -4.16 -11.99
C VAL A 121 0.19 -3.27 -11.13
N GLY A 122 1.27 -3.83 -10.62
CA GLY A 122 2.28 -3.10 -9.85
C GLY A 122 3.55 -2.89 -10.67
N VAL A 123 4.04 -1.65 -10.78
CA VAL A 123 5.27 -1.30 -11.50
C VAL A 123 6.29 -0.69 -10.54
N THR A 124 7.47 -1.29 -10.48
CA THR A 124 8.58 -0.79 -9.67
C THR A 124 9.91 -0.91 -10.40
N THR A 125 10.84 -0.01 -10.11
CA THR A 125 12.25 -0.10 -10.51
C THR A 125 13.15 -0.40 -9.31
N GLY A 126 12.61 -1.02 -8.26
CA GLY A 126 13.35 -1.27 -7.01
C GLY A 126 13.76 0.01 -6.28
N GLY A 127 13.00 1.11 -6.47
CA GLY A 127 13.29 2.42 -5.88
C GLY A 127 14.37 3.22 -6.63
N ASN A 128 14.94 2.71 -7.73
CA ASN A 128 16.03 3.39 -8.43
C ASN A 128 15.57 4.57 -9.30
N SER A 129 14.35 4.51 -9.87
CA SER A 129 13.83 5.60 -10.71
C SER A 129 12.31 5.69 -10.66
N GLN A 130 11.80 6.67 -9.93
CA GLN A 130 10.35 6.97 -9.91
C GLN A 130 9.86 7.45 -11.29
N ALA A 131 10.70 8.17 -12.04
CA ALA A 131 10.35 8.67 -13.37
C ALA A 131 10.10 7.51 -14.36
N VAL A 132 11.01 6.54 -14.40
CA VAL A 132 10.88 5.35 -15.25
C VAL A 132 9.68 4.50 -14.82
N SER A 133 9.50 4.24 -13.53
CA SER A 133 8.32 3.50 -13.03
C SER A 133 7.01 4.19 -13.44
N LYS A 134 6.95 5.53 -13.31
CA LYS A 134 5.78 6.32 -13.71
C LYS A 134 5.54 6.25 -15.22
N GLN A 135 6.59 6.35 -16.03
CA GLN A 135 6.49 6.27 -17.48
C GLN A 135 5.94 4.91 -17.93
N ILE A 136 6.53 3.82 -17.43
CA ILE A 136 6.09 2.45 -17.74
C ILE A 136 4.66 2.22 -17.25
N ARG A 137 4.35 2.62 -16.01
CA ARG A 137 2.98 2.55 -15.45
C ARG A 137 1.98 3.26 -16.38
N ASN A 138 2.28 4.48 -16.87
CA ASN A 138 1.39 5.21 -17.76
C ASN A 138 1.27 4.58 -19.16
N MET A 139 2.30 3.90 -19.65
CA MET A 139 2.21 3.13 -20.90
C MET A 139 1.26 1.96 -20.74
N ILE A 140 1.41 1.17 -19.69
CA ILE A 140 0.54 0.02 -19.40
C ILE A 140 -0.90 0.50 -19.16
N ASP A 141 -1.11 1.59 -18.44
CA ASP A 141 -2.42 2.17 -18.13
C ASP A 141 -3.23 2.51 -19.40
N ARG A 142 -2.54 3.03 -20.44
CA ARG A 142 -3.16 3.31 -21.75
C ARG A 142 -3.49 2.04 -22.55
N MET A 143 -2.78 0.94 -22.29
CA MET A 143 -3.00 -0.35 -22.97
C MET A 143 -4.09 -1.17 -22.30
N LEU A 144 -4.49 -0.82 -21.07
CA LEU A 144 -5.51 -1.51 -20.28
C LEU A 144 -6.78 -0.66 -20.22
N PRO A 145 -7.71 -0.79 -21.17
CA PRO A 145 -8.97 -0.06 -21.16
C PRO A 145 -9.84 -0.46 -19.96
N GLU A 146 -10.82 0.37 -19.64
CA GLU A 146 -11.69 0.18 -18.46
C GLU A 146 -12.56 -1.07 -18.55
N GLU A 147 -12.84 -1.55 -19.77
CA GLU A 147 -13.59 -2.78 -20.00
C GLU A 147 -12.99 -4.03 -19.36
N TYR A 148 -11.70 -4.01 -19.04
CA TYR A 148 -11.05 -5.11 -18.29
C TYR A 148 -11.64 -5.31 -16.90
N GLU A 149 -12.22 -4.29 -16.27
CA GLU A 149 -12.95 -4.44 -15.01
C GLU A 149 -14.16 -5.39 -15.19
N ALA A 150 -14.96 -5.16 -16.24
CA ALA A 150 -16.12 -6.00 -16.53
C ALA A 150 -15.71 -7.41 -16.97
N LEU A 151 -14.60 -7.51 -17.71
CA LEU A 151 -14.08 -8.79 -18.21
C LEU A 151 -13.60 -9.68 -17.06
N THR A 152 -12.77 -9.17 -16.15
CA THR A 152 -12.26 -9.93 -15.00
C THR A 152 -13.40 -10.42 -14.12
N ARG A 153 -14.39 -9.60 -13.84
CA ARG A 153 -15.58 -9.96 -13.06
C ARG A 153 -16.38 -11.07 -13.72
N LYS A 154 -16.61 -11.00 -15.04
CA LYS A 154 -17.33 -12.05 -15.80
C LYS A 154 -16.56 -13.36 -15.83
N MET A 155 -15.25 -13.30 -16.11
CA MET A 155 -14.42 -14.52 -16.17
C MET A 155 -14.30 -15.20 -14.81
N GLY A 156 -14.21 -14.43 -13.72
CA GLY A 156 -14.24 -14.97 -12.35
C GLY A 156 -15.52 -15.77 -12.07
N ALA A 157 -16.69 -15.23 -12.42
CA ALA A 157 -17.96 -15.93 -12.26
C ALA A 157 -18.03 -17.23 -13.08
N TYR A 158 -17.50 -17.25 -14.30
CA TYR A 158 -17.44 -18.50 -15.11
C TYR A 158 -16.52 -19.54 -14.47
N THR A 159 -15.40 -19.14 -13.90
CA THR A 159 -14.47 -20.06 -13.23
C THR A 159 -15.10 -20.67 -11.96
N GLU A 160 -15.83 -19.89 -11.19
CA GLU A 160 -16.57 -20.38 -10.02
C GLU A 160 -17.64 -21.41 -10.42
N LEU A 161 -18.45 -21.12 -11.45
CA LEU A 161 -19.47 -22.04 -11.97
C LEU A 161 -18.84 -23.34 -12.50
N ALA A 162 -17.72 -23.28 -13.19
CA ALA A 162 -16.99 -24.46 -13.68
C ALA A 162 -16.47 -25.32 -12.51
N ASN A 163 -15.92 -24.69 -11.46
CA ASN A 163 -15.43 -25.39 -10.27
C ASN A 163 -16.55 -26.04 -9.45
N VAL A 164 -17.74 -25.44 -9.39
CA VAL A 164 -18.92 -26.04 -8.75
C VAL A 164 -19.36 -27.28 -9.50
N ASN A 165 -19.40 -27.22 -10.84
CA ASN A 165 -19.78 -28.38 -11.66
C ASN A 165 -18.80 -29.56 -11.53
N ILE A 166 -17.50 -29.31 -11.46
CA ILE A 166 -16.48 -30.35 -11.24
C ILE A 166 -16.67 -31.04 -9.88
N LYS A 167 -16.96 -30.29 -8.82
CA LYS A 167 -17.22 -30.87 -7.48
C LYS A 167 -18.52 -31.66 -7.40
N SER A 168 -19.56 -31.29 -8.19
CA SER A 168 -20.83 -32.01 -8.20
C SER A 168 -20.81 -33.31 -9.04
N THR A 169 -19.82 -33.46 -9.93
CA THR A 169 -19.66 -34.64 -10.78
C THR A 169 -18.72 -35.70 -10.13
N ALA A 170 -18.09 -35.39 -9.00
CA ALA A 170 -17.15 -36.25 -8.28
C ALA A 170 -17.80 -36.96 -7.07
N LEU A 171 -19.14 -37.02 -7.00
CA LEU A 171 -19.99 -37.84 -6.09
C LEU A 171 -20.77 -38.86 -6.90
#